data_efaa306ca21a98cb277e7458c5595ef4
#
_entry.id   efaa306ca21a98cb277e7458c5595ef4
#
_cell.length_a   1.000
_cell.length_b   1.000
_cell.length_c   1.000
_cell.angle_alpha   90.00
_cell.angle_beta   90.00
_cell.angle_gamma   90.00
#
_symmetry.space_group_name_H-M   'P 1'
#
loop_
_entity.id
_entity.type
_entity.pdbx_description
1 polymer ?
#
loop_
_entity_poly.entity_id
_entity_poly.type
_entity_poly.pdbx_seq_one_letter_code
_entity_poly.pdbx_strand_id
1 'polypeptide(L)'
;MVIPIYDDLSLRHLRRPIVNWTLIALNTIVFILVNSEIFGDPLTLMRGFAVIPRVLFGDAQLAEWVIGPPAPFTLLTSLFFHSSLLHLVSNMLFLFVFGDNVEDAMGSFYYLLFYFCCGATAGIFYIYATPDSITPLVGASSAISGVCAAFLLLHPRATIAGVFPPLTLMLQPFWLLSLLFGRARRSLFGLQGPLFVFHASALIFIGAWMLLQVMNASWGGLGHVAWMAHVGGIAAGLLLTPFFKRRNIPLFDAAPSKASPKEPFCDAQDEEG
;
A
#
# COMPACT_ATOMS: atom_id res chain seq x y z
N MET A 1 -3.01 0.88 13.87
CA MET A 1 -2.65 1.16 12.46
C MET A 1 -3.69 2.11 11.89
N VAL A 2 -3.28 3.11 11.13
CA VAL A 2 -4.20 3.99 10.39
C VAL A 2 -4.52 3.31 9.06
N ILE A 3 -5.79 3.30 8.67
CA ILE A 3 -6.28 2.62 7.47
C ILE A 3 -6.68 3.71 6.46
N PRO A 4 -6.02 3.81 5.28
CA PRO A 4 -6.46 4.70 4.21
C PRO A 4 -7.74 4.16 3.58
N ILE A 5 -8.64 5.05 3.16
CA ILE A 5 -9.90 4.66 2.51
C ILE A 5 -9.91 5.13 1.06
N TYR A 6 -9.56 6.38 0.81
CA TYR A 6 -9.44 6.99 -0.52
C TYR A 6 -8.56 8.25 -0.47
N ASP A 7 -8.14 8.72 -1.63
CA ASP A 7 -7.52 10.02 -1.84
C ASP A 7 -8.44 10.93 -2.68
N ASP A 8 -8.05 12.19 -2.83
CA ASP A 8 -8.82 13.21 -3.58
C ASP A 8 -8.30 13.41 -5.02
N LEU A 9 -7.41 12.55 -5.49
CA LEU A 9 -6.85 12.65 -6.83
C LEU A 9 -7.73 11.95 -7.87
N SER A 10 -7.59 12.36 -9.11
CA SER A 10 -8.16 11.70 -10.28
C SER A 10 -7.05 11.36 -11.27
N LEU A 11 -7.18 10.24 -11.95
CA LEU A 11 -6.26 9.82 -13.00
C LEU A 11 -6.25 10.87 -14.11
N ARG A 12 -5.04 11.25 -14.57
CA ARG A 12 -4.85 12.29 -15.58
C ARG A 12 -4.38 11.74 -16.93
N HIS A 13 -3.66 10.63 -16.94
CA HIS A 13 -2.98 10.07 -18.10
C HIS A 13 -3.50 8.69 -18.50
N LEU A 14 -4.04 7.93 -17.56
CA LEU A 14 -4.60 6.61 -17.78
C LEU A 14 -6.13 6.65 -17.68
N ARG A 15 -6.80 5.86 -18.52
CA ARG A 15 -8.25 5.63 -18.38
C ARG A 15 -8.55 4.67 -17.22
N ARG A 16 -7.67 3.70 -16.99
CA ARG A 16 -7.80 2.64 -15.97
C ARG A 16 -6.42 2.20 -15.51
N PRO A 17 -6.18 2.00 -14.21
CA PRO A 17 -4.93 1.49 -13.66
C PRO A 17 -4.90 -0.04 -13.73
N ILE A 18 -4.72 -0.58 -14.94
CA ILE A 18 -4.89 -2.01 -15.23
C ILE A 18 -3.87 -2.85 -14.48
N VAL A 19 -2.61 -2.42 -14.42
CA VAL A 19 -1.54 -3.17 -13.74
C VAL A 19 -1.77 -3.20 -12.24
N ASN A 20 -2.18 -2.09 -11.63
CA ASN A 20 -2.50 -2.04 -10.21
C ASN A 20 -3.66 -2.99 -9.87
N TRP A 21 -4.73 -2.99 -10.66
CA TRP A 21 -5.84 -3.92 -10.48
C TRP A 21 -5.44 -5.37 -10.69
N THR A 22 -4.56 -5.64 -11.66
CA THR A 22 -4.03 -6.99 -11.93
C THR A 22 -3.19 -7.49 -10.75
N LEU A 23 -2.35 -6.63 -10.15
CA LEU A 23 -1.57 -6.97 -8.96
C LEU A 23 -2.49 -7.30 -7.77
N ILE A 24 -3.54 -6.51 -7.55
CA ILE A 24 -4.54 -6.77 -6.50
C ILE A 24 -5.24 -8.11 -6.74
N ALA A 25 -5.72 -8.35 -7.96
CA ALA A 25 -6.41 -9.58 -8.32
C ALA A 25 -5.48 -10.80 -8.17
N LEU A 26 -4.24 -10.71 -8.66
CA LEU A 26 -3.26 -11.81 -8.59
C LEU A 26 -2.93 -12.16 -7.13
N ASN A 27 -2.67 -11.18 -6.27
CA ASN A 27 -2.44 -11.40 -4.85
C ASN A 27 -3.63 -12.09 -4.18
N THR A 28 -4.85 -11.66 -4.51
CA THR A 28 -6.08 -12.25 -3.97
C THR A 28 -6.27 -13.69 -4.45
N ILE A 29 -6.02 -13.95 -5.74
CA ILE A 29 -6.12 -15.31 -6.31
C ILE A 29 -5.09 -16.23 -5.67
N VAL A 30 -3.81 -15.80 -5.57
CA VAL A 30 -2.76 -16.60 -4.93
C VAL A 30 -3.12 -16.92 -3.48
N PHE A 31 -3.64 -15.94 -2.72
CA PHE A 31 -4.07 -16.17 -1.35
C PHE A 31 -5.19 -17.21 -1.24
N ILE A 32 -6.21 -17.14 -2.11
CA ILE A 32 -7.29 -18.11 -2.15
C ILE A 32 -6.76 -19.51 -2.49
N LEU A 33 -5.90 -19.62 -3.51
CA LEU A 33 -5.34 -20.90 -3.95
C LEU A 33 -4.45 -21.54 -2.87
N VAL A 34 -3.61 -20.76 -2.20
CA VAL A 34 -2.75 -21.24 -1.11
C VAL A 34 -3.60 -21.75 0.05
N ASN A 35 -4.63 -21.02 0.46
CA ASN A 35 -5.47 -21.39 1.59
C ASN A 35 -6.57 -22.41 1.26
N SER A 36 -6.75 -22.77 0.00
CA SER A 36 -7.65 -23.86 -0.42
C SER A 36 -7.10 -25.27 -0.14
N GLU A 37 -5.82 -25.37 0.24
CA GLU A 37 -5.07 -26.62 0.49
C GLU A 37 -4.97 -27.56 -0.72
N ILE A 38 -5.44 -27.15 -1.91
CA ILE A 38 -5.37 -27.95 -3.16
C ILE A 38 -3.91 -28.29 -3.50
N PHE A 39 -2.99 -27.40 -3.19
CA PHE A 39 -1.56 -27.57 -3.50
C PHE A 39 -0.72 -28.02 -2.29
N GLY A 40 -1.35 -28.40 -1.20
CA GLY A 40 -0.72 -28.84 0.04
C GLY A 40 -0.88 -27.88 1.20
N ASP A 41 -0.11 -28.10 2.28
CA ASP A 41 -0.18 -27.28 3.48
C ASP A 41 0.24 -25.82 3.19
N PRO A 42 -0.60 -24.83 3.54
CA PRO A 42 -0.35 -23.40 3.27
C PRO A 42 0.97 -22.88 3.85
N LEU A 43 1.37 -23.33 5.05
CA LEU A 43 2.62 -22.90 5.68
C LEU A 43 3.84 -23.45 4.93
N THR A 44 3.77 -24.67 4.48
CA THR A 44 4.82 -25.31 3.69
C THR A 44 4.99 -24.63 2.35
N LEU A 45 3.89 -24.36 1.63
CA LEU A 45 3.92 -23.60 0.38
C LEU A 45 4.51 -22.20 0.60
N MET A 46 4.02 -21.49 1.61
CA MET A 46 4.50 -20.13 1.91
C MET A 46 6.01 -20.13 2.18
N ARG A 47 6.55 -21.12 2.90
CA ARG A 47 8.00 -21.24 3.14
C ARG A 47 8.79 -21.46 1.86
N GLY A 48 8.28 -22.23 0.92
CA GLY A 48 8.94 -22.50 -0.36
C GLY A 48 9.07 -21.26 -1.25
N PHE A 49 8.13 -20.32 -1.14
CA PHE A 49 8.08 -19.11 -1.96
C PHE A 49 8.52 -17.84 -1.21
N ALA A 50 8.82 -17.92 0.08
CA ALA A 50 9.27 -16.82 0.93
C ALA A 50 10.76 -16.53 0.75
N VAL A 51 11.14 -15.27 1.01
CA VAL A 51 12.56 -14.94 1.21
C VAL A 51 12.97 -15.37 2.62
N ILE A 52 13.92 -16.28 2.72
CA ILE A 52 14.51 -16.71 3.99
C ILE A 52 16.02 -16.47 3.90
N PRO A 53 16.59 -15.51 4.66
CA PRO A 53 17.99 -15.10 4.53
C PRO A 53 18.98 -16.26 4.60
N ARG A 54 18.89 -17.12 5.60
CA ARG A 54 19.81 -18.28 5.73
C ARG A 54 19.71 -19.28 4.59
N VAL A 55 18.54 -19.43 3.98
CA VAL A 55 18.39 -20.31 2.80
C VAL A 55 19.03 -19.65 1.58
N LEU A 56 18.93 -18.36 1.44
CA LEU A 56 19.50 -17.61 0.32
C LEU A 56 21.04 -17.60 0.35
N PHE A 57 21.63 -17.53 1.55
CA PHE A 57 23.09 -17.63 1.73
C PHE A 57 23.62 -19.06 1.69
N GLY A 58 22.76 -20.08 1.67
CA GLY A 58 23.14 -21.48 1.66
C GLY A 58 23.48 -22.07 3.03
N ASP A 59 23.27 -21.30 4.12
CA ASP A 59 23.52 -21.71 5.50
C ASP A 59 22.40 -22.58 6.10
N ALA A 60 21.27 -22.67 5.38
CA ALA A 60 20.15 -23.55 5.72
C ALA A 60 19.54 -24.14 4.43
N GLN A 61 18.93 -25.29 4.57
CA GLN A 61 18.17 -25.93 3.48
C GLN A 61 16.72 -26.12 3.91
N LEU A 62 15.82 -25.90 2.97
CA LEU A 62 14.43 -26.31 3.13
C LEU A 62 14.35 -27.84 3.08
N ALA A 63 13.39 -28.42 3.77
CA ALA A 63 13.15 -29.85 3.69
C ALA A 63 12.81 -30.27 2.25
N GLU A 64 13.20 -31.46 1.84
CA GLU A 64 13.08 -31.96 0.45
C GLU A 64 11.64 -31.93 -0.10
N TRP A 65 10.65 -32.00 0.79
CA TRP A 65 9.22 -31.94 0.40
C TRP A 65 8.68 -30.50 0.23
N VAL A 66 9.47 -29.49 0.54
CA VAL A 66 9.06 -28.09 0.35
C VAL A 66 9.25 -27.68 -1.09
N ILE A 67 8.16 -27.51 -1.81
CA ILE A 67 8.15 -27.08 -3.20
C ILE A 67 8.34 -25.57 -3.27
N GLY A 68 9.28 -25.11 -4.07
CA GLY A 68 9.53 -23.67 -4.31
C GLY A 68 10.46 -23.43 -5.48
N PRO A 69 10.56 -22.20 -5.98
CA PRO A 69 11.51 -21.82 -7.01
C PRO A 69 12.94 -21.80 -6.43
N PRO A 70 13.98 -21.74 -7.28
CA PRO A 70 15.34 -21.44 -6.81
C PRO A 70 15.36 -20.18 -5.93
N ALA A 71 16.14 -20.21 -4.83
CA ALA A 71 16.11 -19.20 -3.79
C ALA A 71 16.15 -17.73 -4.25
N PRO A 72 16.94 -17.31 -5.28
CA PRO A 72 16.92 -15.92 -5.75
C PRO A 72 15.57 -15.46 -6.31
N PHE A 73 14.77 -16.36 -6.87
CA PHE A 73 13.44 -16.00 -7.41
C PHE A 73 12.42 -15.73 -6.32
N THR A 74 12.70 -16.14 -5.07
CA THR A 74 11.83 -15.83 -3.92
C THR A 74 11.73 -14.33 -3.65
N LEU A 75 12.70 -13.52 -4.08
CA LEU A 75 12.63 -12.06 -4.04
C LEU A 75 11.39 -11.49 -4.77
N LEU A 76 10.92 -12.18 -5.80
CA LEU A 76 9.75 -11.78 -6.57
C LEU A 76 8.50 -12.55 -6.15
N THR A 77 8.61 -13.86 -5.94
CA THR A 77 7.44 -14.69 -5.62
C THR A 77 6.88 -14.40 -4.24
N SER A 78 7.71 -14.07 -3.26
CA SER A 78 7.29 -13.72 -1.90
C SER A 78 6.30 -12.54 -1.84
N LEU A 79 6.33 -11.66 -2.85
CA LEU A 79 5.44 -10.50 -2.94
C LEU A 79 3.96 -10.88 -3.10
N PHE A 80 3.67 -12.13 -3.49
CA PHE A 80 2.31 -12.60 -3.75
C PHE A 80 1.73 -13.47 -2.63
N PHE A 81 2.54 -13.84 -1.63
CA PHE A 81 2.10 -14.69 -0.53
C PHE A 81 1.76 -13.86 0.70
N HIS A 82 0.70 -14.22 1.42
CA HIS A 82 0.22 -13.48 2.60
C HIS A 82 -0.08 -14.44 3.75
N SER A 83 0.40 -14.11 4.94
CA SER A 83 0.30 -14.97 6.13
C SER A 83 -1.09 -14.98 6.76
N SER A 84 -1.97 -14.04 6.41
CA SER A 84 -3.34 -13.96 6.93
C SER A 84 -4.23 -13.10 6.03
N LEU A 85 -5.55 -13.28 6.17
CA LEU A 85 -6.53 -12.45 5.46
C LEU A 85 -6.37 -10.97 5.79
N LEU A 86 -6.10 -10.62 7.05
CA LEU A 86 -5.89 -9.22 7.44
C LEU A 86 -4.63 -8.64 6.79
N HIS A 87 -3.57 -9.45 6.65
CA HIS A 87 -2.34 -9.07 5.96
C HIS A 87 -2.62 -8.79 4.48
N LEU A 88 -3.36 -9.68 3.80
CA LEU A 88 -3.78 -9.46 2.40
C LEU A 88 -4.62 -8.19 2.27
N VAL A 89 -5.72 -8.08 3.03
CA VAL A 89 -6.67 -6.97 2.90
C VAL A 89 -5.98 -5.62 3.16
N SER A 90 -5.12 -5.53 4.16
CA SER A 90 -4.39 -4.29 4.41
C SER A 90 -3.45 -3.93 3.25
N ASN A 91 -2.72 -4.89 2.69
CA ASN A 91 -1.88 -4.66 1.52
C ASN A 91 -2.68 -4.22 0.28
N MET A 92 -3.77 -4.92 -0.02
CA MET A 92 -4.61 -4.60 -1.18
C MET A 92 -5.26 -3.23 -1.04
N LEU A 93 -5.62 -2.84 0.16
CA LEU A 93 -6.18 -1.51 0.42
C LEU A 93 -5.15 -0.40 0.18
N PHE A 94 -3.92 -0.55 0.66
CA PHE A 94 -2.85 0.41 0.37
C PHE A 94 -2.55 0.49 -1.13
N LEU A 95 -2.51 -0.66 -1.81
CA LEU A 95 -2.28 -0.71 -3.24
C LEU A 95 -3.45 -0.08 -4.02
N PHE A 96 -4.68 -0.30 -3.58
CA PHE A 96 -5.88 0.29 -4.16
C PHE A 96 -5.90 1.83 -4.04
N VAL A 97 -5.52 2.37 -2.87
CA VAL A 97 -5.57 3.82 -2.62
C VAL A 97 -4.40 4.56 -3.26
N PHE A 98 -3.19 3.98 -3.28
CA PHE A 98 -1.99 4.71 -3.70
C PHE A 98 -1.45 4.26 -5.05
N GLY A 99 -1.70 3.02 -5.44
CA GLY A 99 -1.07 2.41 -6.61
C GLY A 99 -1.57 2.96 -7.94
N ASP A 100 -2.82 3.31 -8.05
CA ASP A 100 -3.44 3.82 -9.28
C ASP A 100 -2.85 5.17 -9.71
N ASN A 101 -2.65 6.09 -8.78
CA ASN A 101 -2.05 7.40 -9.05
C ASN A 101 -0.55 7.28 -9.37
N VAL A 102 0.16 6.31 -8.77
CA VAL A 102 1.56 6.04 -9.12
C VAL A 102 1.65 5.38 -10.51
N GLU A 103 0.73 4.45 -10.84
CA GLU A 103 0.63 3.89 -12.19
C GLU A 103 0.34 4.99 -13.23
N ASP A 104 -0.58 5.93 -12.93
CA ASP A 104 -0.89 7.05 -13.82
C ASP A 104 0.35 7.93 -14.07
N ALA A 105 1.14 8.17 -13.02
CA ALA A 105 2.33 8.99 -13.12
C ALA A 105 3.49 8.31 -13.87
N MET A 106 3.60 7.00 -13.81
CA MET A 106 4.70 6.23 -14.44
C MET A 106 4.29 5.64 -15.79
N GLY A 107 3.02 5.27 -15.95
CA GLY A 107 2.51 4.39 -17.00
C GLY A 107 2.67 2.92 -16.62
N SER A 108 1.76 2.08 -17.12
CA SER A 108 1.56 0.69 -16.66
C SER A 108 2.83 -0.17 -16.71
N PHE A 109 3.60 -0.10 -17.79
CA PHE A 109 4.84 -0.88 -17.92
C PHE A 109 5.90 -0.48 -16.90
N TYR A 110 6.17 0.82 -16.77
CA TYR A 110 7.17 1.32 -15.82
C TYR A 110 6.72 1.13 -14.37
N TYR A 111 5.43 1.23 -14.09
CA TYR A 111 4.88 0.93 -12.77
C TYR A 111 5.09 -0.53 -12.37
N LEU A 112 4.87 -1.49 -13.29
CA LEU A 112 5.14 -2.90 -13.04
C LEU A 112 6.60 -3.16 -12.70
N LEU A 113 7.51 -2.60 -13.50
CA LEU A 113 8.95 -2.71 -13.23
C LEU A 113 9.32 -2.05 -11.90
N PHE A 114 8.81 -0.87 -11.64
CA PHE A 114 9.01 -0.14 -10.38
C PHE A 114 8.58 -0.98 -9.17
N TYR A 115 7.39 -1.57 -9.23
CA TYR A 115 6.85 -2.42 -8.17
C TYR A 115 7.80 -3.59 -7.86
N PHE A 116 8.25 -4.31 -8.88
CA PHE A 116 9.18 -5.42 -8.70
C PHE A 116 10.58 -4.97 -8.26
N CYS A 117 11.08 -3.87 -8.77
CA CYS A 117 12.36 -3.30 -8.32
C CYS A 117 12.32 -2.91 -6.85
N CYS A 118 11.24 -2.25 -6.40
CA CYS A 118 11.06 -1.91 -4.99
C CYS A 118 10.98 -3.17 -4.11
N GLY A 119 10.20 -4.18 -4.52
CA GLY A 119 10.06 -5.43 -3.80
C GLY A 119 11.37 -6.21 -3.70
N ALA A 120 12.10 -6.35 -4.80
CA ALA A 120 13.39 -7.04 -4.83
C ALA A 120 14.44 -6.31 -3.97
N THR A 121 14.54 -4.97 -4.10
CA THR A 121 15.45 -4.15 -3.28
C THR A 121 15.12 -4.27 -1.80
N ALA A 122 13.83 -4.27 -1.44
CA ALA A 122 13.37 -4.46 -0.07
C ALA A 122 13.76 -5.83 0.48
N GLY A 123 13.59 -6.89 -0.32
CA GLY A 123 14.02 -8.25 0.02
C GLY A 123 15.53 -8.34 0.22
N ILE A 124 16.32 -7.74 -0.67
CA ILE A 124 17.78 -7.65 -0.55
C ILE A 124 18.17 -6.92 0.74
N PHE A 125 17.52 -5.78 1.02
CA PHE A 125 17.77 -5.03 2.25
C PHE A 125 17.47 -5.86 3.51
N TYR A 126 16.36 -6.59 3.51
CA TYR A 126 15.98 -7.49 4.61
C TYR A 126 17.03 -8.59 4.83
N ILE A 127 17.51 -9.22 3.76
CA ILE A 127 18.52 -10.28 3.81
C ILE A 127 19.81 -9.78 4.47
N TYR A 128 20.30 -8.61 4.06
CA TYR A 128 21.53 -8.04 4.63
C TYR A 128 21.34 -7.50 6.05
N ALA A 129 20.15 -7.01 6.39
CA ALA A 129 19.85 -6.53 7.73
C ALA A 129 19.64 -7.67 8.75
N THR A 130 19.27 -8.87 8.28
CA THR A 130 18.95 -10.02 9.13
C THR A 130 19.55 -11.33 8.57
N PRO A 131 20.86 -11.42 8.36
CA PRO A 131 21.49 -12.54 7.64
C PRO A 131 21.24 -13.90 8.29
N ASP A 132 21.18 -13.94 9.62
CA ASP A 132 20.97 -15.19 10.39
C ASP A 132 19.49 -15.57 10.55
N SER A 133 18.57 -14.82 9.96
CA SER A 133 17.14 -15.04 10.13
C SER A 133 16.66 -16.27 9.35
N ILE A 134 15.86 -17.10 10.02
CA ILE A 134 15.06 -18.18 9.44
C ILE A 134 13.60 -17.78 9.24
N THR A 135 13.26 -16.55 9.61
CA THR A 135 11.89 -16.04 9.48
C THR A 135 11.56 -15.77 8.01
N PRO A 136 10.50 -16.36 7.48
CA PRO A 136 10.11 -16.15 6.10
C PRO A 136 9.54 -14.73 5.91
N LEU A 137 10.11 -13.99 4.96
CA LEU A 137 9.55 -12.73 4.46
C LEU A 137 8.55 -13.03 3.34
N VAL A 138 7.31 -12.63 3.55
CA VAL A 138 6.23 -12.71 2.56
C VAL A 138 5.37 -11.44 2.62
N GLY A 139 4.72 -11.12 1.53
CA GLY A 139 3.76 -10.03 1.42
C GLY A 139 4.15 -8.96 0.41
N ALA A 140 3.15 -8.39 -0.23
CA ALA A 140 3.27 -7.27 -1.14
C ALA A 140 3.80 -5.99 -0.47
N SER A 141 3.78 -5.92 0.87
CA SER A 141 4.09 -4.72 1.67
C SER A 141 5.48 -4.14 1.40
N SER A 142 6.44 -5.00 1.06
CA SER A 142 7.80 -4.58 0.67
C SER A 142 7.78 -3.67 -0.56
N ALA A 143 7.08 -4.07 -1.63
CA ALA A 143 6.91 -3.27 -2.84
C ALA A 143 5.95 -2.08 -2.61
N ILE A 144 4.86 -2.28 -1.86
CA ILE A 144 3.88 -1.24 -1.51
C ILE A 144 4.53 -0.10 -0.72
N SER A 145 5.52 -0.39 0.12
CA SER A 145 6.30 0.65 0.80
C SER A 145 6.99 1.59 -0.19
N GLY A 146 7.49 1.06 -1.31
CA GLY A 146 8.02 1.84 -2.42
C GLY A 146 6.94 2.63 -3.16
N VAL A 147 5.77 2.04 -3.38
CA VAL A 147 4.62 2.73 -3.99
C VAL A 147 4.16 3.89 -3.11
N CYS A 148 4.04 3.72 -1.80
CA CYS A 148 3.71 4.80 -0.86
C CYS A 148 4.77 5.92 -0.89
N ALA A 149 6.05 5.57 -0.96
CA ALA A 149 7.12 6.54 -1.07
C ALA A 149 7.06 7.33 -2.39
N ALA A 150 6.74 6.65 -3.50
CA ALA A 150 6.51 7.30 -4.79
C ALA A 150 5.31 8.23 -4.75
N PHE A 151 4.18 7.78 -4.21
CA PHE A 151 2.99 8.62 -4.04
C PHE A 151 3.31 9.89 -3.25
N LEU A 152 4.06 9.76 -2.15
CA LEU A 152 4.47 10.89 -1.32
C LEU A 152 5.34 11.89 -2.09
N LEU A 153 6.28 11.43 -2.91
CA LEU A 153 7.13 12.30 -3.73
C LEU A 153 6.35 13.00 -4.85
N LEU A 154 5.37 12.31 -5.43
CA LEU A 154 4.58 12.83 -6.53
C LEU A 154 3.48 13.77 -6.03
N HIS A 155 2.78 13.41 -4.95
CA HIS A 155 1.55 14.06 -4.48
C HIS A 155 1.55 14.37 -2.98
N PRO A 156 2.52 15.11 -2.42
CA PRO A 156 2.65 15.32 -0.97
C PRO A 156 1.48 16.10 -0.36
N ARG A 157 0.75 16.85 -1.17
CA ARG A 157 -0.38 17.69 -0.75
C ARG A 157 -1.75 17.07 -1.02
N ALA A 158 -1.80 15.88 -1.65
CA ALA A 158 -3.05 15.15 -1.84
C ALA A 158 -3.71 14.87 -0.50
N THR A 159 -5.04 14.98 -0.45
CA THR A 159 -5.80 14.71 0.76
C THR A 159 -6.15 13.22 0.83
N ILE A 160 -5.73 12.57 1.91
CA ILE A 160 -6.03 11.17 2.18
C ILE A 160 -7.08 11.10 3.27
N ALA A 161 -8.17 10.41 2.99
CA ALA A 161 -9.16 10.04 3.97
C ALA A 161 -8.74 8.74 4.64
N GLY A 162 -8.71 8.74 5.97
CA GLY A 162 -8.31 7.57 6.75
C GLY A 162 -9.17 7.35 7.99
N VAL A 163 -9.11 6.13 8.51
CA VAL A 163 -9.73 5.73 9.77
C VAL A 163 -8.66 5.22 10.73
N PHE A 164 -8.79 5.62 11.98
CA PHE A 164 -8.01 5.05 13.07
C PHE A 164 -8.92 4.15 13.91
N PRO A 165 -8.92 2.83 13.70
CA PRO A 165 -9.89 1.92 14.31
C PRO A 165 -10.02 2.03 15.83
N PRO A 166 -8.94 2.14 16.62
CA PRO A 166 -9.07 2.32 18.08
C PRO A 166 -9.87 3.56 18.46
N LEU A 167 -9.63 4.68 17.77
CA LEU A 167 -10.37 5.92 18.00
C LEU A 167 -11.83 5.78 17.57
N THR A 168 -12.07 5.13 16.43
CA THR A 168 -13.43 4.86 15.94
C THR A 168 -14.22 4.04 16.95
N LEU A 169 -13.66 2.95 17.46
CA LEU A 169 -14.31 2.10 18.46
C LEU A 169 -14.58 2.88 19.78
N MET A 170 -13.64 3.71 20.20
CA MET A 170 -13.80 4.52 21.41
C MET A 170 -14.89 5.58 21.26
N LEU A 171 -15.03 6.18 20.08
CA LEU A 171 -16.00 7.27 19.83
C LEU A 171 -17.38 6.76 19.38
N GLN A 172 -17.51 5.51 18.97
CA GLN A 172 -18.78 4.94 18.49
C GLN A 172 -19.95 5.09 19.48
N PRO A 173 -19.80 4.84 20.81
CA PRO A 173 -20.88 5.03 21.77
C PRO A 173 -21.39 6.48 21.80
N PHE A 174 -20.49 7.45 21.72
CA PHE A 174 -20.85 8.87 21.67
C PHE A 174 -21.58 9.26 20.40
N TRP A 175 -21.22 8.67 19.27
CA TRP A 175 -21.92 8.86 18.01
C TRP A 175 -23.34 8.28 18.06
N LEU A 176 -23.51 7.03 18.56
CA LEU A 176 -24.82 6.40 18.77
C LEU A 176 -25.71 7.23 19.69
N LEU A 177 -25.14 7.74 20.78
CA LEU A 177 -25.85 8.62 21.70
C LEU A 177 -26.29 9.93 21.01
N SER A 178 -25.47 10.50 20.13
CA SER A 178 -25.79 11.71 19.38
C SER A 178 -26.95 11.54 18.39
N LEU A 179 -27.15 10.31 17.88
CA LEU A 179 -28.31 9.98 17.04
C LEU A 179 -29.62 10.08 17.84
N LEU A 180 -29.62 9.63 19.09
CA LEU A 180 -30.80 9.68 19.97
C LEU A 180 -31.23 11.11 20.29
N PHE A 181 -30.27 12.05 20.27
CA PHE A 181 -30.54 13.48 20.55
C PHE A 181 -30.66 14.36 19.28
N GLY A 182 -30.78 13.75 18.10
CA GLY A 182 -30.96 14.47 16.84
C GLY A 182 -29.78 15.35 16.40
N ARG A 183 -28.59 15.17 16.99
CA ARG A 183 -27.39 15.98 16.77
C ARG A 183 -26.37 15.34 15.80
N ALA A 184 -26.73 14.24 15.17
CA ALA A 184 -25.80 13.40 14.36
C ALA A 184 -25.21 14.08 13.12
N ARG A 185 -25.63 15.29 12.76
CA ARG A 185 -25.12 16.03 11.57
C ARG A 185 -23.91 16.93 11.85
N ARG A 186 -23.48 17.10 13.09
CA ARG A 186 -22.32 17.95 13.40
C ARG A 186 -21.08 17.07 13.59
N SER A 187 -20.02 17.36 12.85
CA SER A 187 -18.74 16.69 13.03
C SER A 187 -18.22 16.91 14.45
N LEU A 188 -17.92 15.83 15.17
CA LEU A 188 -17.18 15.92 16.41
C LEU A 188 -15.69 16.04 16.06
N PHE A 189 -15.04 17.15 16.39
CA PHE A 189 -13.61 17.39 16.07
C PHE A 189 -13.26 17.28 14.57
N GLY A 190 -14.18 17.61 13.64
CA GLY A 190 -13.94 17.47 12.20
C GLY A 190 -14.09 16.04 11.66
N LEU A 191 -14.43 15.07 12.52
CA LEU A 191 -14.64 13.67 12.15
C LEU A 191 -16.10 13.46 11.73
N GLN A 192 -16.32 12.86 10.57
CA GLN A 192 -17.65 12.69 9.99
C GLN A 192 -18.09 11.21 9.98
N GLY A 193 -19.34 11.00 10.39
CA GLY A 193 -20.02 9.71 10.27
C GLY A 193 -19.59 8.63 11.28
N PRO A 194 -20.12 7.42 11.16
CA PRO A 194 -19.93 6.34 12.14
C PRO A 194 -18.51 5.79 12.19
N LEU A 195 -17.69 6.00 11.14
CA LEU A 195 -16.32 5.52 11.06
C LEU A 195 -15.28 6.56 11.50
N PHE A 196 -15.70 7.77 11.89
CA PHE A 196 -14.77 8.83 12.28
C PHE A 196 -13.63 9.01 11.29
N VAL A 197 -13.98 9.25 10.02
CA VAL A 197 -13.02 9.50 8.96
C VAL A 197 -12.32 10.83 9.20
N PHE A 198 -11.01 10.83 9.22
CA PHE A 198 -10.19 12.04 9.24
C PHE A 198 -9.53 12.27 7.88
N HIS A 199 -9.18 13.50 7.60
CA HIS A 199 -8.49 13.90 6.38
C HIS A 199 -7.15 14.50 6.73
N ALA A 200 -6.09 14.03 6.06
CA ALA A 200 -4.75 14.55 6.24
C ALA A 200 -4.03 14.63 4.89
N SER A 201 -3.05 15.51 4.76
CA SER A 201 -2.21 15.49 3.57
C SER A 201 -1.41 14.20 3.49
N ALA A 202 -1.08 13.77 2.26
CA ALA A 202 -0.22 12.61 2.03
C ALA A 202 1.10 12.72 2.81
N LEU A 203 1.65 13.95 2.90
CA LEU A 203 2.86 14.20 3.67
C LEU A 203 2.70 13.78 5.14
N ILE A 204 1.59 14.12 5.77
CA ILE A 204 1.33 13.75 7.17
C ILE A 204 0.99 12.27 7.27
N PHE A 205 0.07 11.78 6.44
CA PHE A 205 -0.44 10.41 6.52
C PHE A 205 0.64 9.37 6.22
N ILE A 206 1.24 9.46 5.02
CA ILE A 206 2.28 8.52 4.58
C ILE A 206 3.58 8.80 5.32
N GLY A 207 3.94 10.06 5.54
CA GLY A 207 5.15 10.42 6.27
C GLY A 207 5.16 9.88 7.70
N ALA A 208 4.06 10.01 8.44
CA ALA A 208 3.92 9.43 9.78
C ALA A 208 3.98 7.89 9.72
N TRP A 209 3.32 7.27 8.72
CA TRP A 209 3.37 5.83 8.51
C TRP A 209 4.80 5.35 8.22
N MET A 210 5.54 6.04 7.33
CA MET A 210 6.94 5.72 7.01
C MET A 210 7.84 5.88 8.24
N LEU A 211 7.66 6.96 9.02
CA LEU A 211 8.40 7.17 10.26
C LEU A 211 8.21 6.01 11.24
N LEU A 212 6.96 5.54 11.40
CA LEU A 212 6.67 4.38 12.23
C LEU A 212 7.37 3.09 11.74
N GLN A 213 7.51 2.89 10.41
CA GLN A 213 8.27 1.75 9.89
C GLN A 213 9.74 1.82 10.31
N VAL A 214 10.37 2.99 10.14
CA VAL A 214 11.78 3.20 10.52
C VAL A 214 11.97 3.04 12.03
N MET A 215 11.09 3.62 12.85
CA MET A 215 11.16 3.49 14.31
C MET A 215 11.04 2.03 14.77
N ASN A 216 10.09 1.28 14.22
CA ASN A 216 9.93 -0.14 14.55
C ASN A 216 11.12 -0.98 14.08
N ALA A 217 11.69 -0.67 12.93
CA ALA A 217 12.91 -1.31 12.44
C ALA A 217 14.11 -1.06 13.38
N SER A 218 14.21 0.15 13.95
CA SER A 218 15.33 0.55 14.83
C SER A 218 15.20 0.00 16.25
N TRP A 219 13.98 -0.16 16.77
CA TRP A 219 13.74 -0.57 18.17
C TRP A 219 13.32 -2.04 18.32
N GLY A 220 13.46 -2.85 17.27
CA GLY A 220 13.08 -4.27 17.31
C GLY A 220 11.57 -4.46 17.51
N GLY A 221 10.78 -3.72 16.73
CA GLY A 221 9.31 -3.61 16.86
C GLY A 221 8.57 -4.90 17.22
N LEU A 222 7.44 -4.75 17.88
CA LEU A 222 6.61 -5.86 18.33
C LEU A 222 6.05 -6.65 17.15
N GLY A 223 6.21 -7.98 17.18
CA GLY A 223 5.60 -8.91 16.24
C GLY A 223 6.52 -9.42 15.12
N HIS A 224 5.93 -10.24 14.24
CA HIS A 224 6.64 -10.91 13.13
C HIS A 224 6.68 -10.05 11.84
N VAL A 225 6.61 -8.73 11.96
CA VAL A 225 6.65 -7.83 10.80
C VAL A 225 8.10 -7.57 10.40
N ALA A 226 8.38 -7.74 9.12
CA ALA A 226 9.71 -7.52 8.55
C ALA A 226 9.94 -6.01 8.29
N TRP A 227 10.08 -5.23 9.37
CA TRP A 227 10.23 -3.77 9.31
C TRP A 227 11.39 -3.32 8.41
N MET A 228 12.51 -4.07 8.42
CA MET A 228 13.66 -3.77 7.58
C MET A 228 13.34 -3.87 6.09
N ALA A 229 12.47 -4.80 5.67
CA ALA A 229 12.00 -4.85 4.29
C ALA A 229 11.19 -3.61 3.91
N HIS A 230 10.34 -3.11 4.81
CA HIS A 230 9.61 -1.87 4.57
C HIS A 230 10.54 -0.66 4.40
N VAL A 231 11.57 -0.55 5.25
CA VAL A 231 12.59 0.51 5.12
C VAL A 231 13.32 0.41 3.79
N GLY A 232 13.72 -0.80 3.38
CA GLY A 232 14.33 -1.03 2.07
C GLY A 232 13.40 -0.63 0.91
N GLY A 233 12.12 -0.97 1.00
CA GLY A 233 11.10 -0.57 0.02
C GLY A 233 10.90 0.94 -0.05
N ILE A 234 10.82 1.62 1.08
CA ILE A 234 10.75 3.09 1.17
C ILE A 234 11.96 3.72 0.47
N ALA A 235 13.16 3.28 0.83
CA ALA A 235 14.40 3.79 0.24
C ALA A 235 14.42 3.60 -1.28
N ALA A 236 14.07 2.40 -1.75
CA ALA A 236 13.96 2.10 -3.18
C ALA A 236 12.94 3.03 -3.87
N GLY A 237 11.76 3.21 -3.27
CA GLY A 237 10.71 4.08 -3.81
C GLY A 237 11.16 5.53 -3.94
N LEU A 238 11.80 6.08 -2.90
CA LEU A 238 12.34 7.45 -2.94
C LEU A 238 13.41 7.62 -4.03
N LEU A 239 14.31 6.65 -4.15
CA LEU A 239 15.43 6.72 -5.09
C LEU A 239 15.00 6.46 -6.55
N LEU A 240 14.08 5.53 -6.78
CA LEU A 240 13.71 5.10 -8.13
C LEU A 240 12.62 5.99 -8.77
N THR A 241 11.74 6.60 -7.99
CA THR A 241 10.62 7.41 -8.52
C THR A 241 11.04 8.45 -9.55
N PRO A 242 12.12 9.25 -9.37
CA PRO A 242 12.53 10.25 -10.37
C PRO A 242 12.83 9.66 -11.74
N PHE A 243 13.30 8.41 -11.81
CA PHE A 243 13.69 7.72 -13.04
C PHE A 243 12.51 7.02 -13.72
N PHE A 244 11.52 6.57 -12.95
CA PHE A 244 10.39 5.80 -13.45
C PHE A 244 9.18 6.66 -13.83
N LYS A 245 9.03 7.85 -13.23
CA LYS A 245 7.94 8.76 -13.56
C LYS A 245 8.05 9.29 -14.99
N ARG A 246 6.93 9.63 -15.60
CA ARG A 246 6.91 10.32 -16.90
C ARG A 246 7.69 11.65 -16.81
N ARG A 247 8.41 12.03 -17.86
CA ARG A 247 9.27 13.23 -17.87
C ARG A 247 8.50 14.53 -17.62
N ASN A 248 7.26 14.59 -18.07
CA ASN A 248 6.38 15.76 -17.94
C ASN A 248 5.68 15.87 -16.58
N ILE A 249 5.82 14.90 -15.69
CA ILE A 249 5.23 14.96 -14.35
C ILE A 249 6.28 15.49 -13.38
N PRO A 250 6.02 16.62 -12.69
CA PRO A 250 6.93 17.15 -11.68
C PRO A 250 6.93 16.27 -10.42
N LEU A 251 8.00 16.31 -9.66
CA LEU A 251 7.99 15.88 -8.26
C LEU A 251 7.35 17.00 -7.43
N PHE A 252 6.68 16.59 -6.35
CA PHE A 252 6.00 17.50 -5.42
C PHE A 252 4.88 18.34 -6.09
N ASP A 253 4.12 17.68 -6.96
CA ASP A 253 3.01 18.34 -7.64
C ASP A 253 2.06 19.01 -6.62
N ALA A 254 1.63 20.23 -6.96
CA ALA A 254 0.60 20.89 -6.17
C ALA A 254 -0.70 20.07 -6.31
N ALA A 255 -1.42 19.86 -5.20
CA ALA A 255 -2.74 19.25 -5.27
C ALA A 255 -3.58 20.00 -6.31
N PRO A 256 -4.34 19.30 -7.15
CA PRO A 256 -5.22 19.98 -8.08
C PRO A 256 -6.12 20.93 -7.29
N SER A 257 -6.13 22.20 -7.70
CA SER A 257 -7.15 23.15 -7.22
C SER A 257 -8.49 22.45 -7.42
N LYS A 258 -9.32 22.35 -6.36
CA LYS A 258 -10.70 21.88 -6.47
C LYS A 258 -11.27 22.55 -7.71
N ALA A 259 -11.63 21.78 -8.73
CA ALA A 259 -12.32 22.33 -9.88
C ALA A 259 -13.51 23.10 -9.32
N SER A 260 -13.56 24.40 -9.58
CA SER A 260 -14.75 25.22 -9.30
C SER A 260 -15.94 24.44 -9.85
N PRO A 261 -17.04 24.28 -9.13
CA PRO A 261 -18.23 23.66 -9.66
C PRO A 261 -18.50 24.31 -11.02
N LYS A 262 -18.57 23.51 -12.09
CA LYS A 262 -18.98 24.01 -13.40
C LYS A 262 -20.26 24.78 -13.16
N GLU A 263 -20.23 26.07 -13.43
CA GLU A 263 -21.45 26.88 -13.44
C GLU A 263 -22.47 26.15 -14.33
N PRO A 264 -23.71 25.99 -13.88
CA PRO A 264 -24.74 25.38 -14.72
C PRO A 264 -24.79 26.23 -16.00
N PHE A 265 -24.70 25.50 -17.13
CA PHE A 265 -24.86 26.02 -18.47
C PHE A 265 -26.11 26.92 -18.51
N CYS A 266 -25.95 28.25 -18.53
CA CYS A 266 -27.03 29.15 -18.86
C CYS A 266 -27.40 28.89 -20.31
N ASP A 267 -28.50 28.18 -20.52
CA ASP A 267 -29.14 28.07 -21.82
C ASP A 267 -29.45 29.49 -22.29
N ALA A 268 -28.72 29.87 -23.36
CA ALA A 268 -29.09 31.00 -24.18
C ALA A 268 -30.34 30.60 -24.96
N GLN A 269 -31.50 30.79 -24.35
CA GLN A 269 -32.76 30.95 -25.05
C GLN A 269 -33.27 32.33 -24.69
N ASP A 270 -33.31 33.17 -25.71
CA ASP A 270 -34.25 34.25 -25.95
C ASP A 270 -33.58 35.37 -26.75
N GLU A 271 -33.46 35.20 -28.04
CA GLU A 271 -33.51 36.26 -29.03
C GLU A 271 -34.21 35.75 -30.26
N GLU A 272 -35.56 35.72 -30.23
CA GLU A 272 -36.45 35.90 -31.37
C GLU A 272 -37.70 36.58 -30.86
N GLY A 273 -37.80 37.88 -31.24
CA GLY A 273 -38.97 38.71 -31.00
C GLY A 273 -38.81 40.03 -31.71
#